data_2a8fe5c79c0e7a09fbb7d8cf39365896
#
_entry.id   2a8fe5c79c0e7a09fbb7d8cf39365896
#
_cell.length_a   1.000
_cell.length_b   1.000
_cell.length_c   1.000
_cell.angle_alpha   90.00
_cell.angle_beta   90.00
_cell.angle_gamma   90.00
#
_symmetry.space_group_name_H-M   'P 1'
#
loop_
_entity.id
_entity.type
_entity.pdbx_description
1 polymer ?
#
loop_
_entity_poly.entity_id
_entity_poly.type
_entity_poly.pdbx_seq_one_letter_code
_entity_poly.pdbx_strand_id
1 'polypeptide(L)'
;MATVCSSAPLPGRAFERFTEEGPLALLPQEDGYALVWCARPTRIADLLAQSDADFLQALQHAFGQRLGRFTKVGPRQSYALGLNADPAATARTVAIGNAAQTLHPVAGQGLNLGLRDAAVLANRLAQCTLSAPQSALEKFSAQRRTDRGMTIQITDAMARLFAATADGTPLQTVLGWALEGIDLLPPAKRLLADQMMFGTRF
;
A
#
# COMPACT_ATOMS: atom_id res chain seq x y z
N MET A 1 11.52 6.59 -3.50
CA MET A 1 10.62 7.70 -3.11
C MET A 1 11.23 9.01 -3.55
N ALA A 2 10.42 9.96 -4.01
CA ALA A 2 10.83 11.31 -4.39
C ALA A 2 9.62 12.25 -4.33
N THR A 3 9.84 13.57 -4.40
CA THR A 3 8.78 14.53 -4.70
C THR A 3 8.84 14.88 -6.19
N VAL A 4 7.71 14.95 -6.88
CA VAL A 4 7.64 15.29 -8.30
C VAL A 4 6.57 16.35 -8.58
N CYS A 5 6.82 17.20 -9.58
CA CYS A 5 5.84 18.15 -10.09
C CYS A 5 5.39 17.72 -11.49
N SER A 6 4.16 18.08 -11.85
CA SER A 6 3.59 17.83 -13.18
C SER A 6 2.98 19.09 -13.76
N SER A 7 2.84 19.14 -15.10
CA SER A 7 2.29 20.30 -15.81
C SER A 7 0.76 20.42 -15.74
N ALA A 8 0.07 19.35 -15.36
CA ALA A 8 -1.39 19.31 -15.21
C ALA A 8 -1.79 18.57 -13.92
N PRO A 9 -1.44 19.12 -12.74
CA PRO A 9 -1.75 18.47 -11.47
C PRO A 9 -3.26 18.42 -11.23
N LEU A 10 -3.71 17.36 -10.57
CA LEU A 10 -5.09 17.20 -10.10
C LEU A 10 -5.09 17.25 -8.57
N PRO A 11 -5.38 18.40 -7.96
CA PRO A 11 -5.31 18.59 -6.52
C PRO A 11 -6.22 17.63 -5.76
N GLY A 12 -5.73 17.14 -4.62
CA GLY A 12 -6.48 16.25 -3.74
C GLY A 12 -6.72 14.83 -4.29
N ARG A 13 -6.14 14.48 -5.44
CA ARG A 13 -6.31 13.16 -6.05
C ARG A 13 -5.03 12.35 -6.01
N ALA A 14 -5.07 11.20 -5.36
CA ALA A 14 -4.03 10.19 -5.39
C ALA A 14 -4.19 9.26 -6.61
N PHE A 15 -3.09 8.73 -7.07
CA PHE A 15 -3.04 7.77 -8.17
C PHE A 15 -2.18 6.58 -7.75
N GLU A 16 -2.60 5.39 -8.13
CA GLU A 16 -1.79 4.18 -8.07
C GLU A 16 -1.87 3.49 -9.42
N ARG A 17 -0.72 3.16 -9.98
CA ARG A 17 -0.58 2.41 -11.21
C ARG A 17 0.25 1.17 -10.98
N PHE A 18 -0.24 0.06 -11.43
CA PHE A 18 0.50 -1.19 -11.42
C PHE A 18 1.35 -1.28 -12.69
N THR A 19 2.64 -1.46 -12.53
CA THR A 19 3.60 -1.65 -13.61
C THR A 19 4.20 -3.05 -13.53
N GLU A 20 4.90 -3.49 -14.58
CA GLU A 20 5.61 -4.78 -14.58
C GLU A 20 6.67 -4.87 -13.47
N GLU A 21 7.23 -3.74 -13.06
CA GLU A 21 8.23 -3.68 -11.99
C GLU A 21 7.59 -3.66 -10.58
N GLY A 22 6.35 -3.21 -10.48
CA GLY A 22 5.62 -3.06 -9.23
C GLY A 22 4.70 -1.83 -9.23
N PRO A 23 4.06 -1.53 -8.10
CA PRO A 23 3.17 -0.39 -7.98
C PRO A 23 3.94 0.93 -7.98
N LEU A 24 3.33 1.92 -8.64
CA LEU A 24 3.75 3.31 -8.68
C LEU A 24 2.61 4.18 -8.16
N ALA A 25 2.81 4.82 -7.02
CA ALA A 25 1.82 5.71 -6.41
C ALA A 25 2.28 7.16 -6.47
N LEU A 26 1.34 8.05 -6.77
CA LEU A 26 1.47 9.49 -6.69
C LEU A 26 0.45 10.02 -5.69
N LEU A 27 0.93 10.54 -4.58
CA LEU A 27 0.13 11.05 -3.48
C LEU A 27 0.19 12.57 -3.49
N PRO A 28 -0.95 13.30 -3.47
CA PRO A 28 -0.94 14.74 -3.55
C PRO A 28 -0.20 15.36 -2.36
N GLN A 29 0.66 16.33 -2.65
CA GLN A 29 1.32 17.21 -1.71
C GLN A 29 1.11 18.67 -2.14
N GLU A 30 1.50 19.65 -1.31
CA GLU A 30 1.27 21.08 -1.51
C GLU A 30 1.62 21.55 -2.93
N ASP A 31 2.84 21.27 -3.40
CA ASP A 31 3.36 21.73 -4.70
C ASP A 31 3.55 20.61 -5.73
N GLY A 32 2.90 19.45 -5.55
CA GLY A 32 3.08 18.33 -6.47
C GLY A 32 2.61 17.00 -5.91
N TYR A 33 3.45 15.98 -6.04
CA TYR A 33 3.14 14.62 -5.60
C TYR A 33 4.33 13.99 -4.87
N ALA A 34 4.03 13.28 -3.79
CA ALA A 34 4.96 12.28 -3.25
C ALA A 34 4.90 11.04 -4.16
N LEU A 35 6.02 10.71 -4.78
CA LEU A 35 6.18 9.51 -5.58
C LEU A 35 6.66 8.36 -4.69
N VAL A 36 5.91 7.25 -4.73
CA VAL A 36 6.33 5.95 -4.22
C VAL A 36 6.37 4.98 -5.39
N TRP A 37 7.57 4.59 -5.81
CA TRP A 37 7.77 3.68 -6.94
C TRP A 37 8.44 2.40 -6.43
N CYS A 38 7.73 1.30 -6.48
CA CYS A 38 8.26 -0.02 -6.14
C CYS A 38 8.78 -0.68 -7.41
N ALA A 39 10.01 -1.16 -7.36
CA ALA A 39 10.63 -1.87 -8.47
C ALA A 39 11.68 -2.86 -7.95
N ARG A 40 12.16 -3.74 -8.81
CA ARG A 40 13.24 -4.68 -8.49
C ARG A 40 14.52 -3.92 -8.12
N PRO A 41 15.38 -4.48 -7.24
CA PRO A 41 16.58 -3.81 -6.76
C PRO A 41 17.50 -3.29 -7.89
N THR A 42 17.67 -4.07 -8.97
CA THR A 42 18.45 -3.66 -10.15
C THR A 42 17.85 -2.42 -10.80
N ARG A 43 16.54 -2.40 -11.02
CA ARG A 43 15.85 -1.25 -11.61
C ARG A 43 15.91 0.00 -10.71
N ILE A 44 15.84 -0.17 -9.39
CA ILE A 44 16.01 0.95 -8.44
C ILE A 44 17.41 1.54 -8.53
N ALA A 45 18.46 0.72 -8.64
CA ALA A 45 19.83 1.20 -8.79
C ALA A 45 19.96 2.05 -10.07
N ASP A 46 19.41 1.58 -11.19
CA ASP A 46 19.40 2.33 -12.46
C ASP A 46 18.67 3.68 -12.32
N LEU A 47 17.46 3.68 -11.72
CA LEU A 47 16.67 4.90 -11.54
C LEU A 47 17.37 5.93 -10.64
N LEU A 48 18.12 5.48 -9.64
CA LEU A 48 18.88 6.37 -8.76
C LEU A 48 20.11 6.97 -9.45
N ALA A 49 20.72 6.23 -10.39
CA ALA A 49 21.89 6.67 -11.14
C ALA A 49 21.57 7.61 -12.31
N GLN A 50 20.30 7.66 -12.76
CA GLN A 50 19.87 8.50 -13.88
C GLN A 50 19.98 9.99 -13.57
N SER A 51 20.15 10.80 -14.64
CA SER A 51 19.91 12.25 -14.55
C SER A 51 18.45 12.54 -14.20
N ASP A 52 18.15 13.75 -13.73
CA ASP A 52 16.76 14.16 -13.46
C ASP A 52 15.89 14.09 -14.71
N ALA A 53 16.43 14.46 -15.87
CA ALA A 53 15.72 14.41 -17.15
C ALA A 53 15.37 12.97 -17.55
N ASP A 54 16.31 12.05 -17.45
CA ASP A 54 16.10 10.64 -17.79
C ASP A 54 15.14 9.97 -16.81
N PHE A 55 15.24 10.30 -15.51
CA PHE A 55 14.31 9.81 -14.50
C PHE A 55 12.87 10.29 -14.77
N LEU A 56 12.69 11.58 -15.09
CA LEU A 56 11.38 12.13 -15.43
C LEU A 56 10.80 11.49 -16.70
N GLN A 57 11.63 11.18 -17.67
CA GLN A 57 11.21 10.44 -18.86
C GLN A 57 10.81 9.00 -18.52
N ALA A 58 11.58 8.31 -17.69
CA ALA A 58 11.24 6.97 -17.23
C ALA A 58 9.93 6.96 -16.42
N LEU A 59 9.74 7.95 -15.54
CA LEU A 59 8.49 8.13 -14.80
C LEU A 59 7.30 8.41 -15.73
N GLN A 60 7.51 9.28 -16.73
CA GLN A 60 6.48 9.59 -17.74
C GLN A 60 6.05 8.35 -18.50
N HIS A 61 7.01 7.51 -18.89
CA HIS A 61 6.72 6.25 -19.57
C HIS A 61 5.92 5.29 -18.67
N ALA A 62 6.33 5.13 -17.43
CA ALA A 62 5.70 4.22 -16.48
C ALA A 62 4.29 4.69 -16.04
N PHE A 63 4.10 6.00 -15.83
CA PHE A 63 2.84 6.56 -15.36
C PHE A 63 1.85 6.90 -16.48
N GLY A 64 2.34 7.36 -17.63
CA GLY A 64 1.52 7.85 -18.75
C GLY A 64 1.25 9.36 -18.67
N GLN A 65 0.29 9.84 -19.45
CA GLN A 65 0.08 11.27 -19.69
C GLN A 65 -1.05 11.92 -18.87
N ARG A 66 -1.64 11.19 -17.92
CA ARG A 66 -2.83 11.66 -17.18
C ARG A 66 -2.64 12.94 -16.39
N LEU A 67 -1.39 13.24 -15.97
CA LEU A 67 -1.01 14.46 -15.26
C LEU A 67 -0.19 15.43 -16.13
N GLY A 68 -0.27 15.31 -17.45
CA GLY A 68 0.58 16.05 -18.37
C GLY A 68 2.01 15.52 -18.31
N ARG A 69 3.00 16.43 -18.37
CA ARG A 69 4.43 16.09 -18.30
C ARG A 69 4.95 16.26 -16.88
N PHE A 70 5.80 15.35 -16.42
CA PHE A 70 6.57 15.55 -15.18
C PHE A 70 7.70 16.54 -15.46
N THR A 71 7.79 17.59 -14.63
CA THR A 71 8.62 18.76 -14.89
C THR A 71 9.77 18.92 -13.91
N LYS A 72 9.63 18.36 -12.70
CA LYS A 72 10.63 18.48 -11.64
C LYS A 72 10.64 17.22 -10.79
N VAL A 73 11.82 16.83 -10.32
CA VAL A 73 12.00 15.78 -9.29
C VAL A 73 12.93 16.30 -8.20
N GLY A 74 12.57 16.00 -6.95
CA GLY A 74 13.40 16.23 -5.78
C GLY A 74 14.39 15.07 -5.52
N PRO A 75 15.10 15.11 -4.39
CA PRO A 75 16.02 14.04 -4.02
C PRO A 75 15.33 12.67 -4.02
N ARG A 76 16.01 11.69 -4.64
CA ARG A 76 15.55 10.32 -4.76
C ARG A 76 16.11 9.47 -3.63
N GLN A 77 15.28 8.71 -2.96
CA GLN A 77 15.68 7.81 -1.87
C GLN A 77 15.12 6.43 -2.09
N SER A 78 15.89 5.39 -1.78
CA SER A 78 15.44 4.00 -1.83
C SER A 78 15.38 3.40 -0.44
N TYR A 79 14.41 2.50 -0.26
CA TYR A 79 14.20 1.75 0.97
C TYR A 79 13.98 0.30 0.61
N ALA A 80 14.75 -0.60 1.23
CA ALA A 80 14.52 -2.03 1.07
C ALA A 80 13.18 -2.41 1.73
N LEU A 81 12.34 -3.12 0.99
CA LEU A 81 11.09 -3.64 1.50
C LEU A 81 11.33 -5.04 2.09
N GLY A 82 11.24 -5.16 3.41
CA GLY A 82 11.17 -6.44 4.09
C GLY A 82 9.71 -6.83 4.33
N LEU A 83 9.31 -8.00 3.88
CA LEU A 83 8.02 -8.57 4.28
C LEU A 83 8.24 -9.35 5.56
N ASN A 84 7.65 -8.92 6.66
CA ASN A 84 7.64 -9.64 7.93
C ASN A 84 6.22 -9.66 8.48
N ALA A 85 5.74 -10.83 8.85
CA ALA A 85 4.41 -11.03 9.39
C ALA A 85 4.42 -12.04 10.56
N ASP A 86 5.50 -12.08 11.31
CA ASP A 86 5.62 -12.92 12.51
C ASP A 86 5.54 -12.06 13.79
N PRO A 87 4.32 -11.78 14.27
CA PRO A 87 4.12 -10.94 15.42
C PRO A 87 4.57 -11.67 16.69
N ALA A 88 5.65 -11.22 17.29
CA ALA A 88 6.07 -11.69 18.59
C ALA A 88 4.98 -11.42 19.64
N ALA A 89 4.54 -12.45 20.34
CA ALA A 89 3.59 -12.35 21.43
C ALA A 89 4.08 -13.17 22.64
N THR A 90 3.93 -12.61 23.83
CA THR A 90 4.17 -13.28 25.10
C THR A 90 2.95 -13.11 26.01
N ALA A 91 3.00 -13.69 27.21
CA ALA A 91 1.93 -13.50 28.20
C ALA A 91 1.69 -12.03 28.56
N ARG A 92 2.64 -11.12 28.31
CA ARG A 92 2.57 -9.70 28.70
C ARG A 92 2.90 -8.71 27.57
N THR A 93 3.28 -9.20 26.37
CA THR A 93 3.67 -8.35 25.26
C THR A 93 2.97 -8.78 23.98
N VAL A 94 2.62 -7.83 23.15
CA VAL A 94 2.11 -8.06 21.81
C VAL A 94 2.64 -6.97 20.87
N ALA A 95 3.04 -7.35 19.67
CA ALA A 95 3.44 -6.40 18.64
C ALA A 95 2.23 -5.87 17.89
N ILE A 96 2.28 -4.58 17.52
CA ILE A 96 1.26 -3.90 16.70
C ILE A 96 1.92 -3.12 15.56
N GLY A 97 1.14 -2.81 14.52
CA GLY A 97 1.63 -2.05 13.37
C GLY A 97 2.79 -2.72 12.66
N ASN A 98 3.79 -1.93 12.25
CA ASN A 98 4.96 -2.44 11.52
C ASN A 98 5.83 -3.42 12.33
N ALA A 99 5.79 -3.36 13.66
CA ALA A 99 6.46 -4.34 14.50
C ALA A 99 5.80 -5.73 14.44
N ALA A 100 4.49 -5.76 14.16
CA ALA A 100 3.75 -7.01 14.00
C ALA A 100 3.78 -7.54 12.57
N GLN A 101 3.78 -6.64 11.60
CA GLN A 101 3.78 -6.96 10.17
C GLN A 101 4.31 -5.82 9.33
N THR A 102 5.16 -6.12 8.36
CA THR A 102 5.52 -5.21 7.28
C THR A 102 4.87 -5.72 6.00
N LEU A 103 4.00 -4.91 5.40
CA LEU A 103 3.28 -5.26 4.19
C LEU A 103 3.95 -4.66 2.97
N HIS A 104 3.70 -5.26 1.82
CA HIS A 104 3.97 -4.60 0.55
C HIS A 104 3.17 -3.28 0.50
N PRO A 105 3.76 -2.15 0.05
CA PRO A 105 3.12 -0.83 0.07
C PRO A 105 1.91 -0.71 -0.88
N VAL A 106 1.59 -1.76 -1.63
CA VAL A 106 0.37 -1.86 -2.44
C VAL A 106 -0.85 -1.50 -1.62
N ALA A 107 -1.65 -0.59 -2.14
CA ALA A 107 -2.88 -0.10 -1.53
C ALA A 107 -2.71 0.61 -0.17
N GLY A 108 -1.48 0.94 0.27
CA GLY A 108 -1.23 1.77 1.45
C GLY A 108 -1.77 1.23 2.78
N GLN A 109 -1.96 -0.09 2.93
CA GLN A 109 -2.69 -0.68 4.07
C GLN A 109 -1.91 -0.73 5.39
N GLY A 110 -0.59 -0.48 5.38
CA GLY A 110 0.24 -0.58 6.59
C GLY A 110 -0.24 0.30 7.75
N LEU A 111 -0.53 1.58 7.46
CA LEU A 111 -1.05 2.51 8.47
C LEU A 111 -2.44 2.09 8.97
N ASN A 112 -3.34 1.71 8.07
CA ASN A 112 -4.69 1.29 8.42
C ASN A 112 -4.70 0.07 9.34
N LEU A 113 -3.84 -0.93 9.07
CA LEU A 113 -3.66 -2.08 9.94
C LEU A 113 -3.11 -1.69 11.30
N GLY A 114 -2.13 -0.80 11.35
CA GLY A 114 -1.55 -0.31 12.60
C GLY A 114 -2.57 0.44 13.47
N LEU A 115 -3.38 1.30 12.88
CA LEU A 115 -4.45 2.01 13.59
C LEU A 115 -5.54 1.05 14.09
N ARG A 116 -5.92 0.05 13.30
CA ARG A 116 -6.85 -1.00 13.72
C ARG A 116 -6.27 -1.86 14.85
N ASP A 117 -4.98 -2.18 14.79
CA ASP A 117 -4.28 -2.88 15.88
C ASP A 117 -4.38 -2.09 17.18
N ALA A 118 -4.07 -0.80 17.14
CA ALA A 118 -4.13 0.07 18.32
C ALA A 118 -5.55 0.17 18.90
N ALA A 119 -6.55 0.36 18.05
CA ALA A 119 -7.95 0.47 18.47
C ALA A 119 -8.47 -0.84 19.11
N VAL A 120 -8.20 -1.98 18.48
CA VAL A 120 -8.63 -3.30 19.00
C VAL A 120 -7.90 -3.61 20.31
N LEU A 121 -6.59 -3.35 20.39
CA LEU A 121 -5.82 -3.58 21.61
C LEU A 121 -6.33 -2.71 22.76
N ALA A 122 -6.56 -1.42 22.53
CA ALA A 122 -7.11 -0.50 23.53
C ALA A 122 -8.47 -1.00 24.07
N ASN A 123 -9.37 -1.41 23.18
CA ASN A 123 -10.68 -1.96 23.57
C ASN A 123 -10.55 -3.26 24.40
N ARG A 124 -9.61 -4.15 24.07
CA ARG A 124 -9.38 -5.39 24.83
C ARG A 124 -8.77 -5.11 26.21
N LEU A 125 -7.85 -4.17 26.29
CA LEU A 125 -7.21 -3.78 27.56
C LEU A 125 -8.18 -3.03 28.49
N ALA A 126 -9.06 -2.20 27.94
CA ALA A 126 -10.09 -1.51 28.73
C ALA A 126 -11.08 -2.47 29.42
N GLN A 127 -11.23 -3.69 28.91
CA GLN A 127 -12.14 -4.71 29.42
C GLN A 127 -11.45 -5.76 30.32
N CYS A 128 -10.15 -5.61 30.58
CA CYS A 128 -9.40 -6.58 31.38
C CYS A 128 -8.85 -5.97 32.68
N THR A 129 -8.54 -6.84 33.64
CA THR A 129 -7.80 -6.46 34.85
C THR A 129 -6.31 -6.39 34.48
N LEU A 130 -5.65 -5.27 34.73
CA LEU A 130 -4.23 -5.07 34.37
C LEU A 130 -3.27 -6.04 35.07
N SER A 131 -3.68 -6.67 36.17
CA SER A 131 -2.92 -7.73 36.82
C SER A 131 -2.87 -9.05 36.03
N ALA A 132 -3.82 -9.29 35.11
CA ALA A 132 -3.92 -10.51 34.32
C ALA A 132 -4.27 -10.21 32.85
N PRO A 133 -3.38 -9.52 32.08
CA PRO A 133 -3.67 -9.08 30.71
C PRO A 133 -3.63 -10.22 29.68
N GLN A 134 -3.13 -11.40 30.03
CA GLN A 134 -2.86 -12.49 29.09
C GLN A 134 -4.09 -12.83 28.23
N SER A 135 -5.26 -13.03 28.83
CA SER A 135 -6.50 -13.37 28.09
C SER A 135 -6.91 -12.26 27.10
N ALA A 136 -6.68 -10.99 27.45
CA ALA A 136 -6.96 -9.86 26.54
C ALA A 136 -5.99 -9.86 25.36
N LEU A 137 -4.70 -10.13 25.58
CA LEU A 137 -3.67 -10.20 24.54
C LEU A 137 -3.88 -11.41 23.62
N GLU A 138 -4.28 -12.55 24.15
CA GLU A 138 -4.64 -13.74 23.35
C GLU A 138 -5.84 -13.49 22.46
N LYS A 139 -6.91 -12.90 23.00
CA LYS A 139 -8.11 -12.51 22.22
C LYS A 139 -7.79 -11.47 21.15
N PHE A 140 -6.94 -10.48 21.47
CA PHE A 140 -6.42 -9.53 20.50
C PHE A 140 -5.68 -10.25 19.37
N SER A 141 -4.73 -11.09 19.69
CA SER A 141 -3.92 -11.82 18.72
C SER A 141 -4.76 -12.71 17.80
N ALA A 142 -5.74 -13.43 18.36
CA ALA A 142 -6.67 -14.25 17.60
C ALA A 142 -7.53 -13.43 16.63
N GLN A 143 -8.13 -12.33 17.10
CA GLN A 143 -8.94 -11.43 16.29
C GLN A 143 -8.12 -10.79 15.15
N ARG A 144 -6.91 -10.32 15.46
CA ARG A 144 -6.06 -9.65 14.48
C ARG A 144 -5.46 -10.59 13.45
N ARG A 145 -5.24 -11.88 13.80
CA ARG A 145 -4.73 -12.88 12.86
C ARG A 145 -5.61 -13.02 11.61
N THR A 146 -6.92 -13.04 11.80
CA THR A 146 -7.88 -13.17 10.69
C THR A 146 -7.85 -11.92 9.80
N ASP A 147 -7.97 -10.73 10.39
CA ASP A 147 -7.99 -9.46 9.64
C ASP A 147 -6.65 -9.20 8.91
N ARG A 148 -5.52 -9.43 9.59
CA ARG A 148 -4.18 -9.35 8.98
C ARG A 148 -4.02 -10.34 7.83
N GLY A 149 -4.37 -11.60 8.07
CA GLY A 149 -4.27 -12.65 7.05
C GLY A 149 -5.05 -12.30 5.80
N MET A 150 -6.26 -11.80 5.94
CA MET A 150 -7.11 -11.39 4.81
C MET A 150 -6.51 -10.20 4.05
N THR A 151 -6.04 -9.18 4.76
CA THR A 151 -5.41 -8.00 4.14
C THR A 151 -4.11 -8.39 3.42
N ILE A 152 -3.25 -9.21 4.06
CA ILE A 152 -2.00 -9.71 3.45
C ILE A 152 -2.30 -10.50 2.17
N GLN A 153 -3.26 -11.42 2.22
CA GLN A 153 -3.63 -12.23 1.05
C GLN A 153 -4.15 -11.38 -0.11
N ILE A 154 -5.00 -10.39 0.17
CA ILE A 154 -5.53 -9.49 -0.87
C ILE A 154 -4.40 -8.65 -1.47
N THR A 155 -3.56 -8.02 -0.66
CA THR A 155 -2.47 -7.18 -1.15
C THR A 155 -1.40 -7.98 -1.90
N ASP A 156 -1.06 -9.17 -1.42
CA ASP A 156 -0.10 -10.06 -2.06
C ASP A 156 -0.66 -10.63 -3.38
N ALA A 157 -1.94 -11.02 -3.41
CA ALA A 157 -2.60 -11.45 -4.64
C ALA A 157 -2.64 -10.33 -5.69
N MET A 158 -2.97 -9.10 -5.30
CA MET A 158 -2.92 -7.93 -6.19
C MET A 158 -1.50 -7.69 -6.70
N ALA A 159 -0.50 -7.66 -5.81
CA ALA A 159 0.89 -7.45 -6.20
C ALA A 159 1.39 -8.51 -7.19
N ARG A 160 1.12 -9.79 -6.93
CA ARG A 160 1.51 -10.90 -7.81
C ARG A 160 0.76 -10.88 -9.14
N LEU A 161 -0.53 -10.60 -9.11
CA LEU A 161 -1.38 -10.60 -10.31
C LEU A 161 -0.91 -9.52 -11.29
N PHE A 162 -0.60 -8.32 -10.79
CA PHE A 162 -0.11 -7.23 -11.63
C PHE A 162 1.37 -7.38 -12.02
N ALA A 163 2.22 -7.91 -11.14
CA ALA A 163 3.62 -8.17 -11.48
C ALA A 163 3.82 -9.34 -12.45
N ALA A 164 2.88 -10.29 -12.51
CA ALA A 164 2.95 -11.43 -13.42
C ALA A 164 2.42 -11.11 -14.84
N THR A 165 1.82 -9.95 -15.03
CA THR A 165 1.20 -9.56 -16.30
C THR A 165 2.07 -8.51 -17.00
N ALA A 166 2.66 -8.89 -18.14
CA ALA A 166 3.37 -7.94 -19.01
C ALA A 166 2.39 -6.91 -19.60
N ASP A 167 2.87 -5.68 -19.80
CA ASP A 167 2.09 -4.60 -20.40
C ASP A 167 1.54 -5.01 -21.76
N GLY A 168 0.22 -4.78 -21.96
CA GLY A 168 -0.48 -5.08 -23.21
C GLY A 168 -0.99 -6.52 -23.36
N THR A 169 -0.87 -7.35 -22.32
CA THR A 169 -1.48 -8.70 -22.37
C THR A 169 -3.01 -8.64 -22.22
N PRO A 170 -3.76 -9.59 -22.84
CA PRO A 170 -5.22 -9.67 -22.67
C PRO A 170 -5.65 -9.75 -21.20
N LEU A 171 -4.86 -10.40 -20.36
CA LEU A 171 -5.14 -10.53 -18.92
C LEU A 171 -5.08 -9.17 -18.21
N GLN A 172 -4.11 -8.31 -18.53
CA GLN A 172 -4.05 -6.95 -17.99
C GLN A 172 -5.28 -6.12 -18.38
N THR A 173 -5.74 -6.27 -19.62
CA THR A 173 -6.96 -5.62 -20.10
C THR A 173 -8.19 -6.10 -19.33
N VAL A 174 -8.33 -7.38 -19.09
CA VAL A 174 -9.44 -7.97 -18.29
C VAL A 174 -9.40 -7.46 -16.84
N LEU A 175 -8.22 -7.38 -16.24
CA LEU A 175 -8.04 -6.83 -14.90
C LEU A 175 -8.41 -5.33 -14.83
N GLY A 176 -8.04 -4.56 -15.86
CA GLY A 176 -8.45 -3.17 -16.00
C GLY A 176 -9.98 -3.05 -16.06
N TRP A 177 -10.64 -3.85 -16.88
CA TRP A 177 -12.11 -3.87 -16.96
C TRP A 177 -12.78 -4.30 -15.66
N ALA A 178 -12.17 -5.23 -14.91
CA ALA A 178 -12.69 -5.64 -13.61
C ALA A 178 -12.64 -4.48 -12.59
N LEU A 179 -11.56 -3.69 -12.58
CA LEU A 179 -11.45 -2.50 -11.75
C LEU A 179 -12.43 -1.40 -12.18
N GLU A 180 -12.58 -1.17 -13.49
CA GLU A 180 -13.60 -0.25 -14.03
C GLU A 180 -15.02 -0.71 -13.66
N GLY A 181 -15.29 -2.02 -13.74
CA GLY A 181 -16.57 -2.59 -13.32
C GLY A 181 -16.88 -2.34 -11.85
N ILE A 182 -15.87 -2.44 -10.97
CA ILE A 182 -16.02 -2.09 -9.55
C ILE A 182 -16.30 -0.58 -9.39
N ASP A 183 -15.64 0.28 -10.18
CA ASP A 183 -15.84 1.72 -10.11
C ASP A 183 -17.24 2.15 -10.58
N LEU A 184 -17.80 1.44 -11.55
CA LEU A 184 -19.16 1.67 -12.08
C LEU A 184 -20.27 1.16 -11.15
N LEU A 185 -19.96 0.26 -10.18
CA LEU A 185 -20.92 -0.32 -9.26
C LEU A 185 -20.76 0.28 -7.84
N PRO A 186 -21.52 1.33 -7.47
CA PRO A 186 -21.38 2.01 -6.18
C PRO A 186 -21.42 1.10 -4.96
N PRO A 187 -22.24 0.03 -4.91
CA PRO A 187 -22.23 -0.90 -3.78
C PRO A 187 -20.93 -1.68 -3.66
N ALA A 188 -20.37 -2.17 -4.77
CA ALA A 188 -19.12 -2.91 -4.81
C ALA A 188 -17.94 -2.01 -4.40
N LYS A 189 -17.90 -0.78 -4.90
CA LYS A 189 -16.91 0.23 -4.54
C LYS A 189 -16.95 0.55 -3.05
N ARG A 190 -18.15 0.74 -2.47
CA ARG A 190 -18.31 0.99 -1.02
C ARG A 190 -17.86 -0.20 -0.19
N LEU A 191 -18.26 -1.42 -0.58
CA LEU A 191 -17.85 -2.65 0.13
C LEU A 191 -16.33 -2.80 0.14
N LEU A 192 -15.68 -2.59 -1.01
CA LEU A 192 -14.21 -2.63 -1.10
C LEU A 192 -13.57 -1.53 -0.25
N ALA A 193 -14.07 -0.30 -0.33
CA ALA A 193 -13.56 0.81 0.47
C ALA A 193 -13.73 0.55 1.97
N ASP A 194 -14.90 0.09 2.42
CA ASP A 194 -15.16 -0.24 3.81
C ASP A 194 -14.23 -1.36 4.31
N GLN A 195 -14.03 -2.40 3.50
CA GLN A 195 -13.10 -3.48 3.84
C GLN A 195 -11.64 -2.99 3.95
N MET A 196 -11.22 -2.12 3.03
CA MET A 196 -9.86 -1.57 3.02
C MET A 196 -9.63 -0.58 4.17
N MET A 197 -10.64 0.22 4.53
CA MET A 197 -10.54 1.23 5.60
C MET A 197 -10.74 0.62 7.00
N PHE A 198 -11.73 -0.23 7.16
CA PHE A 198 -12.19 -0.68 8.49
C PHE A 198 -11.92 -2.17 8.76
N GLY A 199 -11.58 -2.95 7.74
CA GLY A 199 -11.39 -4.39 7.86
C GLY A 199 -12.68 -5.16 8.11
N THR A 200 -12.55 -6.39 8.59
CA THR A 200 -13.70 -7.19 9.02
C THR A 200 -14.24 -6.60 10.32
N ARG A 201 -15.43 -6.03 10.25
CA ARG A 201 -16.18 -5.61 11.45
C ARG A 201 -16.74 -6.85 12.12
N PHE A 202 -16.22 -7.18 13.29
CA PHE A 202 -16.80 -8.16 14.21
C PHE A 202 -17.04 -7.51 15.58
#